data_6698e9488bb87883aa29cae896a4e7e5
#
_entry.id   6698e9488bb87883aa29cae896a4e7e5
#
_cell.length_a   1.000
_cell.length_b   1.000
_cell.length_c   1.000
_cell.angle_alpha   90.00
_cell.angle_beta   90.00
_cell.angle_gamma   90.00
#
_symmetry.space_group_name_H-M   'P 1'
#
loop_
_entity.id
_entity.type
_entity.pdbx_description
1 polymer ?
#
loop_
_entity_poly.entity_id
_entity_poly.type
_entity_poly.pdbx_seq_one_letter_code
_entity_poly.pdbx_strand_id
1 'polypeptide(L)'
;SAFLQPGNYFEAGLSVLDPTVEGKEAGGTPTQRKIGDMGNDYMFPSAALKLQLTDNISFGLLYDQPFGADAKYTGENVFVSSPNDGVLSQKSLSDLSTKSIGQLVNAAGASFGPALQQVTNQTGGNPANPTQQEILGALRQVAMGGNTTVAAGLQKLQQTQTALNAAKAYLGSSTGSNSTQVEVDSQNLSMVFGFQPNKNLNFYAGPVIQTVKGHVSLRGQAYSVYNGYDADIKETTGTGWLAGAAYQIPEIALKASLTYRSEIDHKINIKEDLSLLGFPGLTSVLTGLGVDASKLAALSVDKKTKITTPQSVNLDLQTGIMANTVAFANVRWVNWKDFSIQPYKFGELSKILGGAGLVAGKPNGFNLVEYSDDQWSVNAGVGRKLNEKWAGNVSVGWDSGAGNPVTTLGPTEGYWNVGFGVQYSPTPATFISGGVKYFWLGDAKAQTGAQAGTNEYVASFEDNNAIAYGLKMGYRF
;
A
#
# COMPACT_ATOMS: atom_id res chain seq x y z
N SER A 1 28.12 7.58 -0.04
CA SER A 1 27.22 8.47 -0.75
C SER A 1 27.99 9.41 -1.69
N ALA A 2 27.33 9.83 -2.76
CA ALA A 2 27.93 10.71 -3.76
C ALA A 2 28.39 12.05 -3.19
N PHE A 3 27.61 12.62 -2.27
CA PHE A 3 27.93 13.91 -1.66
C PHE A 3 29.20 13.87 -0.80
N LEU A 4 29.56 12.72 -0.29
CA LEU A 4 30.75 12.55 0.57
C LEU A 4 32.01 12.21 -0.20
N GLN A 5 31.96 12.15 -1.51
CA GLN A 5 33.13 11.92 -2.34
C GLN A 5 34.10 13.13 -2.26
N PRO A 6 35.42 12.89 -2.29
CA PRO A 6 36.40 13.98 -2.26
C PRO A 6 36.37 14.80 -3.56
N GLY A 7 36.62 16.10 -3.45
CA GLY A 7 36.73 17.01 -4.59
C GLY A 7 35.42 17.21 -5.33
N ASN A 8 35.50 17.47 -6.61
CA ASN A 8 34.35 17.57 -7.49
C ASN A 8 34.03 16.19 -8.05
N TYR A 9 32.75 15.86 -8.07
CA TYR A 9 32.30 14.53 -8.41
C TYR A 9 30.95 14.56 -9.09
N PHE A 10 30.79 13.73 -10.11
CA PHE A 10 29.55 13.51 -10.81
C PHE A 10 29.29 12.01 -10.96
N GLU A 11 28.05 11.60 -10.77
CA GLU A 11 27.61 10.24 -11.08
C GLU A 11 26.22 10.24 -11.70
N ALA A 12 25.94 9.24 -12.53
CA ALA A 12 24.63 8.94 -13.04
C ALA A 12 24.44 7.42 -13.06
N GLY A 13 23.25 6.99 -12.74
CA GLY A 13 22.95 5.56 -12.67
C GLY A 13 21.53 5.25 -13.10
N LEU A 14 21.34 3.98 -13.43
CA LEU A 14 20.04 3.41 -13.75
C LEU A 14 19.95 2.03 -13.12
N SER A 15 18.90 1.79 -12.35
CA SER A 15 18.59 0.49 -11.79
C SER A 15 17.25 0.00 -12.31
N VAL A 16 17.14 -1.29 -12.54
CA VAL A 16 15.90 -1.96 -12.96
C VAL A 16 15.59 -3.04 -11.94
N LEU A 17 14.34 -3.05 -11.45
CA LEU A 17 13.82 -4.10 -10.58
C LEU A 17 12.81 -4.92 -11.36
N ASP A 18 13.03 -6.23 -11.42
CA ASP A 18 12.16 -7.22 -12.05
C ASP A 18 11.61 -8.17 -10.98
N PRO A 19 10.44 -7.87 -10.37
CA PRO A 19 9.83 -8.73 -9.38
C PRO A 19 8.97 -9.81 -10.03
N THR A 20 8.90 -10.97 -9.38
CA THR A 20 7.92 -12.01 -9.65
C THR A 20 7.12 -12.21 -8.37
N VAL A 21 5.87 -11.77 -8.35
CA VAL A 21 4.97 -11.78 -7.19
C VAL A 21 3.70 -12.52 -7.55
N GLU A 22 3.61 -13.76 -7.10
CA GLU A 22 2.50 -14.66 -7.33
C GLU A 22 1.91 -15.11 -6.00
N GLY A 23 0.62 -15.44 -6.02
CA GLY A 23 -0.05 -15.90 -4.83
C GLY A 23 -1.31 -16.68 -5.13
N LYS A 24 -2.15 -16.78 -4.12
CA LYS A 24 -3.47 -17.39 -4.23
C LYS A 24 -4.45 -16.67 -3.31
N GLU A 25 -5.71 -16.74 -3.66
CA GLU A 25 -6.79 -16.32 -2.80
C GLU A 25 -6.77 -17.16 -1.52
N ALA A 26 -7.00 -16.48 -0.37
CA ALA A 26 -6.95 -17.14 0.94
C ALA A 26 -7.75 -16.33 1.96
N GLY A 27 -7.88 -16.88 3.18
CA GLY A 27 -8.58 -16.20 4.26
C GLY A 27 -10.07 -16.08 4.02
N GLY A 28 -10.60 -14.87 4.02
CA GLY A 28 -12.03 -14.60 3.93
C GLY A 28 -12.64 -14.66 2.53
N THR A 29 -11.93 -15.16 1.52
CA THR A 29 -12.44 -15.25 0.15
C THR A 29 -13.31 -16.49 -0.06
N PRO A 30 -14.36 -16.42 -0.93
CA PRO A 30 -15.21 -17.57 -1.22
C PRO A 30 -14.54 -18.58 -2.15
N THR A 31 -13.46 -18.23 -2.82
CA THR A 31 -12.73 -19.07 -3.78
C THR A 31 -11.27 -19.18 -3.38
N GLN A 32 -10.53 -20.11 -3.99
CA GLN A 32 -9.10 -20.33 -3.74
C GLN A 32 -8.32 -20.38 -5.06
N ARG A 33 -8.59 -19.41 -5.93
CA ARG A 33 -7.96 -19.31 -7.24
C ARG A 33 -6.54 -18.81 -7.13
N LYS A 34 -5.73 -19.15 -8.10
CA LYS A 34 -4.35 -18.66 -8.22
C LYS A 34 -4.34 -17.19 -8.65
N ILE A 35 -3.33 -16.47 -8.18
CA ILE A 35 -3.02 -15.11 -8.59
C ILE A 35 -1.69 -15.16 -9.30
N GLY A 36 -1.68 -14.82 -10.60
CA GLY A 36 -0.47 -14.78 -11.40
C GLY A 36 0.44 -13.62 -11.01
N ASP A 37 1.61 -13.57 -11.62
CA ASP A 37 2.58 -12.50 -11.38
C ASP A 37 1.95 -11.13 -11.62
N MET A 38 1.87 -10.34 -10.57
CA MET A 38 1.27 -9.02 -10.60
C MET A 38 2.30 -7.89 -10.56
N GLY A 39 3.57 -8.20 -10.33
CA GLY A 39 4.65 -7.22 -10.30
C GLY A 39 5.14 -6.88 -11.71
N ASN A 40 5.18 -5.60 -12.05
CA ASN A 40 5.80 -5.11 -13.26
C ASN A 40 7.21 -4.61 -13.00
N ASP A 41 8.03 -4.55 -14.03
CA ASP A 41 9.37 -4.01 -13.95
C ASP A 41 9.32 -2.52 -13.59
N TYR A 42 10.29 -2.08 -12.82
CA TYR A 42 10.40 -0.69 -12.44
C TYR A 42 11.83 -0.17 -12.61
N MET A 43 11.96 1.04 -13.17
CA MET A 43 13.25 1.68 -13.40
C MET A 43 13.47 2.83 -12.43
N PHE A 44 14.69 2.90 -11.85
CA PHE A 44 15.10 3.92 -10.90
C PHE A 44 16.34 4.65 -11.43
N PRO A 45 16.20 5.77 -12.17
CA PRO A 45 17.32 6.62 -12.51
C PRO A 45 17.81 7.44 -11.30
N SER A 46 19.09 7.72 -11.27
CA SER A 46 19.70 8.57 -10.26
C SER A 46 20.84 9.39 -10.86
N ALA A 47 21.08 10.54 -10.29
CA ALA A 47 22.22 11.39 -10.66
C ALA A 47 22.66 12.24 -9.47
N ALA A 48 23.94 12.56 -9.41
CA ALA A 48 24.46 13.41 -8.36
C ALA A 48 25.62 14.25 -8.89
N LEU A 49 25.66 15.51 -8.45
CA LEU A 49 26.76 16.43 -8.69
C LEU A 49 27.23 16.97 -7.34
N LYS A 50 28.52 16.86 -7.05
CA LYS A 50 29.12 17.44 -5.85
C LYS A 50 30.26 18.36 -6.24
N LEU A 51 30.24 19.58 -5.72
CA LEU A 51 31.24 20.60 -5.93
C LEU A 51 31.89 20.98 -4.61
N GLN A 52 33.22 20.89 -4.56
CA GLN A 52 34.01 21.40 -3.44
C GLN A 52 34.37 22.86 -3.72
N LEU A 53 33.61 23.80 -3.14
CA LEU A 53 33.74 25.23 -3.43
C LEU A 53 34.95 25.84 -2.76
N THR A 54 35.23 25.47 -1.52
CA THR A 54 36.42 25.79 -0.75
C THR A 54 36.87 24.56 0.02
N ASP A 55 37.98 24.67 0.75
CA ASP A 55 38.44 23.56 1.61
C ASP A 55 37.44 23.18 2.69
N ASN A 56 36.51 24.08 3.04
CA ASN A 56 35.57 23.90 4.13
C ASN A 56 34.11 23.87 3.69
N ILE A 57 33.81 24.21 2.44
CA ILE A 57 32.43 24.36 1.95
C ILE A 57 32.23 23.54 0.69
N SER A 58 31.15 22.74 0.68
CA SER A 58 30.77 21.97 -0.48
C SER A 58 29.28 22.17 -0.80
N PHE A 59 28.91 21.83 -2.03
CA PHE A 59 27.55 21.89 -2.55
C PHE A 59 27.28 20.65 -3.35
N GLY A 60 26.04 20.14 -3.24
CA GLY A 60 25.61 18.98 -4.01
C GLY A 60 24.20 19.11 -4.54
N LEU A 61 23.97 18.51 -5.69
CA LEU A 61 22.65 18.27 -6.26
C LEU A 61 22.48 16.76 -6.35
N LEU A 62 21.42 16.22 -5.72
CA LEU A 62 21.14 14.81 -5.72
C LEU A 62 19.74 14.59 -6.31
N TYR A 63 19.65 13.75 -7.33
CA TYR A 63 18.41 13.34 -7.94
C TYR A 63 18.23 11.84 -7.74
N ASP A 64 17.05 11.44 -7.25
CA ASP A 64 16.65 10.04 -7.14
C ASP A 64 15.13 9.87 -7.21
N GLN A 65 14.70 8.63 -7.31
CA GLN A 65 13.29 8.24 -7.29
C GLN A 65 13.06 7.34 -6.07
N PRO A 66 12.70 7.92 -4.91
CA PRO A 66 12.68 7.18 -3.65
C PRO A 66 11.51 6.19 -3.52
N PHE A 67 10.39 6.47 -4.19
CA PHE A 67 9.20 5.64 -4.13
C PHE A 67 8.71 5.34 -5.53
N GLY A 68 8.37 4.09 -5.76
CA GLY A 68 7.80 3.65 -7.01
C GLY A 68 7.07 2.34 -6.83
N ALA A 69 6.00 2.16 -7.59
CA ALA A 69 5.27 0.93 -7.65
C ALA A 69 4.63 0.81 -9.03
N ASP A 70 4.62 -0.40 -9.55
CA ASP A 70 3.93 -0.73 -10.79
C ASP A 70 3.46 -2.17 -10.69
N ALA A 71 2.16 -2.33 -10.48
CA ALA A 71 1.56 -3.63 -10.27
C ALA A 71 0.19 -3.71 -10.94
N LYS A 72 -0.11 -4.87 -11.50
CA LYS A 72 -1.39 -5.15 -12.15
C LYS A 72 -1.79 -6.59 -11.95
N TYR A 73 -2.93 -6.80 -11.31
CA TYR A 73 -3.53 -8.12 -11.19
C TYR A 73 -4.16 -8.56 -12.50
N THR A 74 -3.95 -9.81 -12.87
CA THR A 74 -4.48 -10.40 -14.10
C THR A 74 -5.11 -11.76 -13.80
N GLY A 75 -5.80 -12.34 -14.80
CA GLY A 75 -6.44 -13.64 -14.68
C GLY A 75 -7.80 -13.58 -14.00
N GLU A 76 -8.23 -14.69 -13.45
CA GLU A 76 -9.51 -14.84 -12.74
C GLU A 76 -9.27 -14.99 -11.24
N ASN A 77 -9.45 -13.91 -10.51
CA ASN A 77 -9.30 -13.87 -9.06
C ASN A 77 -10.08 -12.69 -8.47
N VAL A 78 -10.06 -12.57 -7.15
CA VAL A 78 -10.81 -11.53 -6.42
C VAL A 78 -10.33 -10.10 -6.67
N PHE A 79 -9.21 -9.91 -7.36
CA PHE A 79 -8.66 -8.60 -7.74
C PHE A 79 -8.94 -8.22 -9.20
N VAL A 80 -9.73 -9.04 -9.89
CA VAL A 80 -10.11 -8.80 -11.28
C VAL A 80 -11.63 -8.87 -11.38
N SER A 81 -12.24 -7.84 -11.95
CA SER A 81 -13.68 -7.77 -12.13
C SER A 81 -14.15 -8.83 -13.12
N SER A 82 -15.20 -9.57 -12.76
CA SER A 82 -15.81 -10.60 -13.62
C SER A 82 -17.32 -10.58 -13.47
N PRO A 83 -18.08 -10.75 -14.57
CA PRO A 83 -19.53 -10.85 -14.50
C PRO A 83 -20.02 -12.05 -13.69
N ASN A 84 -19.19 -13.09 -13.54
CA ASN A 84 -19.52 -14.31 -12.80
C ASN A 84 -19.23 -14.18 -11.30
N ASP A 85 -18.47 -13.19 -10.87
CA ASP A 85 -18.13 -12.94 -9.49
C ASP A 85 -19.06 -11.89 -8.89
N GLY A 86 -19.80 -12.26 -7.83
CA GLY A 86 -20.58 -11.28 -7.09
C GLY A 86 -19.66 -10.33 -6.33
N VAL A 87 -19.81 -9.04 -6.56
CA VAL A 87 -19.01 -8.00 -5.85
C VAL A 87 -19.42 -7.86 -4.40
N LEU A 88 -20.71 -8.07 -4.10
CA LEU A 88 -21.17 -8.22 -2.73
C LEU A 88 -21.10 -9.70 -2.39
N SER A 89 -20.26 -10.07 -1.43
CA SER A 89 -20.12 -11.47 -1.04
C SER A 89 -21.43 -12.00 -0.44
N GLN A 90 -21.68 -13.30 -0.62
CA GLN A 90 -22.81 -13.95 0.03
C GLN A 90 -22.77 -13.78 1.55
N LYS A 91 -21.55 -13.76 2.12
CA LYS A 91 -21.39 -13.51 3.55
C LYS A 91 -21.84 -12.11 3.94
N SER A 92 -21.47 -11.07 3.19
CA SER A 92 -21.90 -9.69 3.46
C SER A 92 -23.41 -9.55 3.35
N LEU A 93 -24.03 -10.16 2.33
CA LEU A 93 -25.48 -10.17 2.16
C LEU A 93 -26.17 -10.92 3.30
N SER A 94 -25.61 -12.05 3.72
CA SER A 94 -26.11 -12.83 4.84
C SER A 94 -25.99 -12.07 6.17
N ASP A 95 -24.86 -11.43 6.42
CA ASP A 95 -24.63 -10.65 7.65
C ASP A 95 -25.60 -9.46 7.76
N LEU A 96 -25.84 -8.76 6.66
CA LEU A 96 -26.82 -7.68 6.60
C LEU A 96 -28.25 -8.17 6.86
N SER A 97 -28.61 -9.29 6.25
CA SER A 97 -29.91 -9.91 6.46
C SER A 97 -30.07 -10.37 7.91
N THR A 98 -29.07 -11.00 8.49
CA THR A 98 -29.06 -11.45 9.89
C THR A 98 -29.25 -10.30 10.85
N LYS A 99 -28.55 -9.17 10.63
CA LYS A 99 -28.69 -7.98 11.46
C LYS A 99 -30.11 -7.40 11.40
N SER A 100 -30.64 -7.25 10.19
CA SER A 100 -32.00 -6.72 9.99
C SER A 100 -33.07 -7.64 10.62
N ILE A 101 -32.94 -8.94 10.45
CA ILE A 101 -33.82 -9.92 11.04
C ILE A 101 -33.76 -9.88 12.56
N GLY A 102 -32.58 -9.78 13.15
CA GLY A 102 -32.41 -9.63 14.59
C GLY A 102 -33.11 -8.40 15.15
N GLN A 103 -33.08 -7.28 14.45
CA GLN A 103 -33.84 -6.07 14.82
C GLN A 103 -35.35 -6.30 14.78
N LEU A 104 -35.85 -7.05 13.80
CA LEU A 104 -37.27 -7.40 13.70
C LEU A 104 -37.70 -8.37 14.81
N VAL A 105 -36.89 -9.32 15.19
CA VAL A 105 -37.13 -10.21 16.33
C VAL A 105 -37.27 -9.40 17.61
N ASN A 106 -36.39 -8.42 17.83
CA ASN A 106 -36.50 -7.53 18.98
C ASN A 106 -37.81 -6.70 18.95
N ALA A 107 -38.17 -6.19 17.77
CA ALA A 107 -39.43 -5.44 17.60
C ALA A 107 -40.70 -6.31 17.82
N ALA A 108 -40.62 -7.60 17.50
CA ALA A 108 -41.71 -8.56 17.76
C ALA A 108 -41.92 -8.83 19.25
N GLY A 109 -40.86 -8.69 20.04
CA GLY A 109 -40.91 -8.87 21.48
C GLY A 109 -41.47 -10.23 21.93
N ALA A 110 -42.37 -10.24 22.90
CA ALA A 110 -42.92 -11.43 23.47
C ALA A 110 -43.76 -12.28 22.48
N SER A 111 -44.22 -11.69 21.39
CA SER A 111 -45.02 -12.39 20.38
C SER A 111 -44.18 -13.32 19.52
N PHE A 112 -42.86 -13.15 19.48
CA PHE A 112 -41.99 -13.93 18.61
C PHE A 112 -41.89 -15.41 19.03
N GLY A 113 -41.71 -15.69 20.33
CA GLY A 113 -41.53 -17.04 20.84
C GLY A 113 -42.67 -17.98 20.47
N PRO A 114 -43.93 -17.65 20.78
CA PRO A 114 -45.08 -18.45 20.39
C PRO A 114 -45.22 -18.63 18.88
N ALA A 115 -44.96 -17.59 18.09
CA ALA A 115 -45.02 -17.67 16.64
C ALA A 115 -43.96 -18.63 16.09
N LEU A 116 -42.72 -18.56 16.61
CA LEU A 116 -41.63 -19.47 16.22
C LEU A 116 -41.95 -20.92 16.58
N GLN A 117 -42.51 -21.16 17.78
CA GLN A 117 -42.96 -22.50 18.20
C GLN A 117 -43.96 -23.08 17.22
N GLN A 118 -44.94 -22.29 16.78
CA GLN A 118 -45.93 -22.72 15.82
C GLN A 118 -45.32 -23.05 14.45
N VAL A 119 -44.43 -22.22 13.97
CA VAL A 119 -43.72 -22.43 12.67
C VAL A 119 -42.86 -23.70 12.74
N THR A 120 -42.07 -23.87 13.77
CA THR A 120 -41.20 -25.05 13.92
C THR A 120 -41.98 -26.33 14.12
N ASN A 121 -43.17 -26.30 14.75
CA ASN A 121 -44.08 -27.45 14.81
C ASN A 121 -44.58 -27.87 13.43
N GLN A 122 -44.82 -26.91 12.53
CA GLN A 122 -45.27 -27.20 11.16
C GLN A 122 -44.13 -27.71 10.27
N THR A 123 -42.91 -27.26 10.46
CA THR A 123 -41.76 -27.64 9.65
C THR A 123 -40.99 -28.83 10.19
N GLY A 124 -41.29 -29.28 11.40
CA GLY A 124 -40.51 -30.30 12.10
C GLY A 124 -39.16 -29.79 12.62
N GLY A 125 -38.98 -28.46 12.70
CA GLY A 125 -37.76 -27.82 13.16
C GLY A 125 -37.66 -27.75 14.68
N ASN A 126 -36.53 -27.18 15.13
CA ASN A 126 -36.25 -26.96 16.55
C ASN A 126 -36.29 -25.46 16.87
N PRO A 127 -37.21 -25.01 17.76
CA PRO A 127 -37.28 -23.58 18.12
C PRO A 127 -36.03 -23.05 18.83
N ALA A 128 -35.20 -23.94 19.39
CA ALA A 128 -33.91 -23.53 19.99
C ALA A 128 -32.80 -23.29 18.95
N ASN A 129 -32.96 -23.82 17.73
CA ASN A 129 -32.03 -23.63 16.61
C ASN A 129 -32.81 -23.50 15.30
N PRO A 130 -33.57 -22.42 15.11
CA PRO A 130 -34.42 -22.26 13.94
C PRO A 130 -33.60 -21.89 12.70
N THR A 131 -34.10 -22.26 11.53
CA THR A 131 -33.58 -21.75 10.26
C THR A 131 -34.00 -20.30 10.06
N GLN A 132 -33.29 -19.58 9.18
CA GLN A 132 -33.66 -18.21 8.84
C GLN A 132 -35.07 -18.11 8.26
N GLN A 133 -35.49 -19.10 7.45
CA GLN A 133 -36.85 -19.13 6.89
C GLN A 133 -37.90 -19.33 7.96
N GLU A 134 -37.63 -20.15 8.97
CA GLU A 134 -38.52 -20.33 10.11
C GLU A 134 -38.67 -19.04 10.92
N ILE A 135 -37.57 -18.32 11.15
CA ILE A 135 -37.60 -17.00 11.81
C ILE A 135 -38.45 -16.02 11.02
N LEU A 136 -38.27 -15.94 9.71
CA LEU A 136 -39.06 -15.08 8.84
C LEU A 136 -40.54 -15.47 8.83
N GLY A 137 -40.83 -16.75 8.83
CA GLY A 137 -42.21 -17.26 8.95
C GLY A 137 -42.86 -16.82 10.25
N ALA A 138 -42.14 -16.89 11.37
CA ALA A 138 -42.64 -16.43 12.67
C ALA A 138 -42.87 -14.90 12.67
N LEU A 139 -41.97 -14.15 12.09
CA LEU A 139 -42.12 -12.68 11.97
C LEU A 139 -43.32 -12.30 11.10
N ARG A 140 -43.59 -13.05 10.03
CA ARG A 140 -44.80 -12.85 9.21
C ARG A 140 -46.10 -13.11 10.03
N GLN A 141 -46.11 -14.13 10.87
CA GLN A 141 -47.23 -14.39 11.76
C GLN A 141 -47.43 -13.24 12.77
N VAL A 142 -46.35 -12.74 13.36
CA VAL A 142 -46.40 -11.58 14.26
C VAL A 142 -46.97 -10.36 13.55
N ALA A 143 -46.55 -10.13 12.32
CA ALA A 143 -47.04 -9.02 11.50
C ALA A 143 -48.53 -9.17 11.18
N MET A 144 -48.98 -10.37 10.81
CA MET A 144 -50.38 -10.66 10.52
C MET A 144 -51.24 -10.57 11.77
N GLY A 145 -50.69 -10.77 12.95
CA GLY A 145 -51.35 -10.60 14.23
C GLY A 145 -51.48 -9.13 14.68
N GLY A 146 -51.11 -8.18 13.87
CA GLY A 146 -51.32 -6.75 14.11
C GLY A 146 -50.10 -5.94 14.49
N ASN A 147 -48.89 -6.52 14.51
CA ASN A 147 -47.68 -5.77 14.77
C ASN A 147 -47.26 -5.02 13.51
N THR A 148 -47.64 -3.73 13.43
CA THR A 148 -47.36 -2.88 12.28
C THR A 148 -45.87 -2.53 12.10
N THR A 149 -45.09 -2.50 13.18
CA THR A 149 -43.65 -2.27 13.13
C THR A 149 -42.93 -3.44 12.44
N VAL A 150 -43.31 -4.68 12.81
CA VAL A 150 -42.77 -5.89 12.18
C VAL A 150 -43.20 -5.98 10.71
N ALA A 151 -44.45 -5.67 10.40
CA ALA A 151 -44.97 -5.68 9.02
C ALA A 151 -44.21 -4.69 8.13
N ALA A 152 -44.01 -3.44 8.58
CA ALA A 152 -43.25 -2.43 7.87
C ALA A 152 -41.79 -2.85 7.72
N GLY A 153 -41.19 -3.41 8.75
CA GLY A 153 -39.81 -3.90 8.74
C GLY A 153 -39.58 -5.04 7.77
N LEU A 154 -40.51 -6.01 7.65
CA LEU A 154 -40.46 -7.09 6.67
C LEU A 154 -40.54 -6.57 5.24
N GLN A 155 -41.42 -5.61 4.98
CA GLN A 155 -41.51 -4.96 3.67
C GLN A 155 -40.23 -4.24 3.31
N LYS A 156 -39.66 -3.48 4.25
CA LYS A 156 -38.39 -2.80 4.07
C LYS A 156 -37.22 -3.77 3.82
N LEU A 157 -37.17 -4.90 4.55
CA LEU A 157 -36.17 -5.94 4.35
C LEU A 157 -36.25 -6.51 2.92
N GLN A 158 -37.45 -6.80 2.43
CA GLN A 158 -37.64 -7.32 1.07
C GLN A 158 -37.21 -6.30 0.02
N GLN A 159 -37.56 -5.03 0.17
CA GLN A 159 -37.14 -3.96 -0.72
C GLN A 159 -35.64 -3.79 -0.72
N THR A 160 -35.01 -3.85 0.45
CA THR A 160 -33.55 -3.75 0.61
C THR A 160 -32.84 -4.91 -0.07
N GLN A 161 -33.32 -6.14 0.11
CA GLN A 161 -32.76 -7.32 -0.56
C GLN A 161 -32.85 -7.24 -2.08
N THR A 162 -33.98 -6.77 -2.61
CA THR A 162 -34.17 -6.55 -4.05
C THR A 162 -33.16 -5.51 -4.57
N ALA A 163 -33.01 -4.39 -3.84
CA ALA A 163 -32.08 -3.34 -4.19
C ALA A 163 -30.62 -3.78 -4.09
N LEU A 164 -30.26 -4.59 -3.11
CA LEU A 164 -28.92 -5.17 -2.98
C LEU A 164 -28.59 -6.11 -4.14
N ASN A 165 -29.54 -6.92 -4.57
CA ASN A 165 -29.35 -7.78 -5.75
C ASN A 165 -29.15 -6.96 -7.03
N ALA A 166 -29.88 -5.86 -7.20
CA ALA A 166 -29.70 -4.95 -8.32
C ALA A 166 -28.33 -4.25 -8.25
N ALA A 167 -27.88 -3.82 -7.07
CA ALA A 167 -26.56 -3.25 -6.86
C ALA A 167 -25.45 -4.25 -7.16
N LYS A 168 -25.63 -5.50 -6.74
CA LYS A 168 -24.69 -6.59 -7.05
C LYS A 168 -24.53 -6.79 -8.55
N ALA A 169 -25.63 -6.81 -9.29
CA ALA A 169 -25.59 -6.94 -10.74
C ALA A 169 -24.92 -5.74 -11.41
N TYR A 170 -25.24 -4.53 -10.94
CA TYR A 170 -24.62 -3.30 -11.45
C TYR A 170 -23.11 -3.26 -11.23
N LEU A 171 -22.65 -3.54 -10.01
CA LEU A 171 -21.23 -3.55 -9.65
C LEU A 171 -20.46 -4.72 -10.27
N GLY A 172 -21.13 -5.81 -10.61
CA GLY A 172 -20.53 -6.93 -11.32
C GLY A 172 -20.36 -6.69 -12.81
N SER A 173 -20.98 -5.64 -13.37
CA SER A 173 -20.79 -5.26 -14.76
C SER A 173 -19.38 -4.67 -14.95
N SER A 174 -18.77 -4.93 -16.10
CA SER A 174 -17.44 -4.40 -16.42
C SER A 174 -17.50 -2.90 -16.62
N THR A 175 -16.56 -2.19 -16.01
CA THR A 175 -16.43 -0.73 -16.13
C THR A 175 -15.02 -0.37 -16.58
N GLY A 176 -14.72 -0.52 -17.88
CA GLY A 176 -13.38 -0.26 -18.41
C GLY A 176 -12.38 -1.36 -18.12
N SER A 177 -11.20 -1.02 -17.58
CA SER A 177 -10.21 -2.02 -17.17
C SER A 177 -10.76 -2.90 -16.04
N ASN A 178 -10.60 -4.21 -16.17
CA ASN A 178 -11.10 -5.18 -15.21
C ASN A 178 -10.10 -5.52 -14.12
N SER A 179 -8.89 -4.99 -14.18
CA SER A 179 -7.79 -5.35 -13.28
C SER A 179 -7.57 -4.29 -12.22
N THR A 180 -7.33 -4.75 -10.99
CA THR A 180 -6.74 -3.91 -9.95
C THR A 180 -5.32 -3.60 -10.35
N GLN A 181 -4.96 -2.31 -10.32
CA GLN A 181 -3.61 -1.87 -10.63
C GLN A 181 -3.21 -0.67 -9.78
N VAL A 182 -1.92 -0.52 -9.60
CA VAL A 182 -1.30 0.60 -8.92
C VAL A 182 -0.05 1.03 -9.66
N GLU A 183 0.09 2.32 -9.89
CA GLU A 183 1.29 2.94 -10.43
C GLU A 183 1.61 4.16 -9.57
N VAL A 184 2.83 4.23 -9.07
CA VAL A 184 3.32 5.37 -8.30
C VAL A 184 4.70 5.73 -8.79
N ASP A 185 4.90 7.01 -9.08
CA ASP A 185 6.18 7.57 -9.45
C ASP A 185 6.50 8.76 -8.54
N SER A 186 7.71 8.80 -8.01
CA SER A 186 8.20 9.93 -7.24
C SER A 186 9.58 10.34 -7.71
N GLN A 187 9.89 11.62 -7.54
CA GLN A 187 11.20 12.18 -7.87
C GLN A 187 11.62 13.13 -6.76
N ASN A 188 12.86 13.01 -6.32
CA ASN A 188 13.47 13.91 -5.36
C ASN A 188 14.65 14.66 -6.01
N LEU A 189 14.68 15.96 -5.81
CA LEU A 189 15.84 16.79 -6.04
C LEU A 189 16.26 17.41 -4.71
N SER A 190 17.46 17.07 -4.26
CA SER A 190 18.03 17.60 -3.02
C SER A 190 19.17 18.56 -3.32
N MET A 191 19.14 19.73 -2.72
CA MET A 191 20.23 20.68 -2.74
C MET A 191 20.93 20.65 -1.38
N VAL A 192 22.18 20.20 -1.35
CA VAL A 192 22.90 19.91 -0.11
C VAL A 192 24.07 20.87 0.03
N PHE A 193 24.15 21.50 1.19
CA PHE A 193 25.27 22.39 1.56
C PHE A 193 26.05 21.71 2.68
N GLY A 194 27.35 21.55 2.47
CA GLY A 194 28.23 20.89 3.43
C GLY A 194 29.23 21.84 4.03
N PHE A 195 29.52 21.63 5.31
CA PHE A 195 30.61 22.34 6.03
C PHE A 195 31.57 21.30 6.60
N GLN A 196 32.84 21.46 6.20
CA GLN A 196 33.92 20.59 6.65
C GLN A 196 34.88 21.43 7.52
N PRO A 197 34.76 21.41 8.87
CA PRO A 197 35.67 22.15 9.75
C PRO A 197 37.07 21.61 9.69
N ASN A 198 37.25 20.36 9.35
CA ASN A 198 38.55 19.71 9.10
C ASN A 198 38.35 18.53 8.12
N LYS A 199 39.41 17.81 7.81
CA LYS A 199 39.38 16.69 6.86
C LYS A 199 38.58 15.48 7.35
N ASN A 200 38.24 15.43 8.63
CA ASN A 200 37.57 14.29 9.25
C ASN A 200 36.07 14.48 9.42
N LEU A 201 35.57 15.69 9.49
CA LEU A 201 34.19 16.01 9.77
C LEU A 201 33.50 16.71 8.61
N ASN A 202 32.23 16.33 8.39
CA ASN A 202 31.37 16.97 7.41
C ASN A 202 29.95 17.07 7.97
N PHE A 203 29.43 18.28 8.09
CA PHE A 203 28.05 18.54 8.46
C PHE A 203 27.32 19.10 7.24
N TYR A 204 26.17 18.54 6.93
CA TYR A 204 25.45 18.92 5.72
C TYR A 204 23.96 19.00 5.95
N ALA A 205 23.32 19.87 5.21
CA ALA A 205 21.87 20.05 5.22
C ALA A 205 21.42 20.72 3.93
N GLY A 206 20.16 20.63 3.63
CA GLY A 206 19.57 21.32 2.50
C GLY A 206 18.11 20.99 2.24
N PRO A 207 17.45 21.78 1.38
CA PRO A 207 16.09 21.55 0.98
C PRO A 207 15.96 20.36 0.02
N VAL A 208 14.80 19.74 0.08
CA VAL A 208 14.41 18.65 -0.83
C VAL A 208 13.10 19.04 -1.52
N ILE A 209 13.08 18.96 -2.84
CA ILE A 209 11.87 19.13 -3.63
C ILE A 209 11.44 17.75 -4.12
N GLN A 210 10.20 17.37 -3.83
CA GLN A 210 9.66 16.07 -4.20
C GLN A 210 8.43 16.23 -5.06
N THR A 211 8.38 15.47 -6.17
CA THR A 211 7.16 15.29 -6.96
C THR A 211 6.64 13.87 -6.80
N VAL A 212 5.33 13.73 -6.73
CA VAL A 212 4.65 12.44 -6.65
C VAL A 212 3.48 12.46 -7.62
N LYS A 213 3.30 11.37 -8.37
CA LYS A 213 2.12 11.10 -9.18
C LYS A 213 1.75 9.64 -9.04
N GLY A 214 0.49 9.31 -9.29
CA GLY A 214 0.07 7.93 -9.19
C GLY A 214 -1.32 7.69 -9.73
N HIS A 215 -1.63 6.42 -9.92
CA HIS A 215 -2.95 5.95 -10.32
C HIS A 215 -3.25 4.63 -9.60
N VAL A 216 -4.48 4.51 -9.10
CA VAL A 216 -4.96 3.29 -8.46
C VAL A 216 -6.32 2.95 -9.06
N SER A 217 -6.50 1.70 -9.46
CA SER A 217 -7.79 1.14 -9.85
C SER A 217 -8.09 -0.06 -8.96
N LEU A 218 -9.25 -0.08 -8.33
CA LEU A 218 -9.73 -1.21 -7.54
C LEU A 218 -10.79 -1.95 -8.34
N ARG A 219 -10.56 -3.23 -8.58
CA ARG A 219 -11.46 -4.10 -9.34
C ARG A 219 -11.57 -5.45 -8.63
N GLY A 220 -12.73 -6.06 -8.74
CA GLY A 220 -12.95 -7.40 -8.25
C GLY A 220 -13.65 -7.45 -6.89
N GLN A 221 -13.97 -8.69 -6.52
CA GLN A 221 -14.74 -9.01 -5.34
C GLN A 221 -14.07 -8.62 -4.02
N ALA A 222 -12.74 -8.61 -3.99
CA ALA A 222 -11.98 -8.24 -2.80
C ALA A 222 -12.34 -6.85 -2.27
N TYR A 223 -12.70 -5.93 -3.16
CA TYR A 223 -12.97 -4.54 -2.80
C TYR A 223 -14.45 -4.22 -2.66
N SER A 224 -15.33 -5.21 -2.86
CA SER A 224 -16.78 -5.09 -2.66
C SER A 224 -17.35 -3.84 -3.37
N VAL A 225 -17.97 -2.94 -2.63
CA VAL A 225 -18.59 -1.72 -3.20
C VAL A 225 -17.61 -0.76 -3.85
N TYR A 226 -16.32 -0.90 -3.58
CA TYR A 226 -15.27 -0.13 -4.25
C TYR A 226 -14.82 -0.73 -5.59
N ASN A 227 -15.41 -1.84 -6.04
CA ASN A 227 -15.17 -2.32 -7.40
C ASN A 227 -15.56 -1.22 -8.41
N GLY A 228 -14.63 -0.87 -9.29
CA GLY A 228 -14.81 0.25 -10.21
C GLY A 228 -14.31 1.59 -9.67
N TYR A 229 -13.63 1.61 -8.51
CA TYR A 229 -12.97 2.79 -7.99
C TYR A 229 -11.70 3.10 -8.77
N ASP A 230 -11.56 4.35 -9.18
CA ASP A 230 -10.35 4.90 -9.79
C ASP A 230 -9.93 6.15 -9.05
N ALA A 231 -8.65 6.25 -8.71
CA ALA A 231 -8.04 7.45 -8.16
C ALA A 231 -6.87 7.87 -9.04
N ASP A 232 -6.92 9.07 -9.58
CA ASP A 232 -5.85 9.65 -10.37
C ASP A 232 -5.19 10.78 -9.59
N ILE A 233 -3.94 10.56 -9.19
CA ILE A 233 -3.13 11.51 -8.45
C ILE A 233 -2.24 12.21 -9.46
N LYS A 234 -2.64 13.42 -9.87
CA LYS A 234 -1.83 14.25 -10.74
C LYS A 234 -0.52 14.63 -10.05
N GLU A 235 0.51 14.88 -10.85
CA GLU A 235 1.80 15.29 -10.32
C GLU A 235 1.66 16.46 -9.37
N THR A 236 2.20 16.30 -8.17
CA THR A 236 2.18 17.28 -7.10
C THR A 236 3.57 17.47 -6.55
N THR A 237 3.88 18.69 -6.13
CA THR A 237 5.18 19.06 -5.61
C THR A 237 5.07 19.39 -4.12
N GLY A 238 5.94 18.80 -3.33
CA GLY A 238 6.12 19.11 -1.92
C GLY A 238 7.57 19.42 -1.61
N THR A 239 7.81 20.05 -0.47
CA THR A 239 9.15 20.42 -0.03
C THR A 239 9.44 19.87 1.35
N GLY A 240 10.66 19.47 1.54
CA GLY A 240 11.18 19.02 2.82
C GLY A 240 12.64 19.41 2.97
N TRP A 241 13.33 18.72 3.83
CA TRP A 241 14.75 18.98 4.10
C TRP A 241 15.46 17.70 4.50
N LEU A 242 16.76 17.72 4.39
CA LEU A 242 17.64 16.70 4.93
C LEU A 242 18.76 17.34 5.75
N ALA A 243 19.28 16.60 6.69
CA ALA A 243 20.46 17.00 7.45
C ALA A 243 21.25 15.76 7.86
N GLY A 244 22.55 15.92 7.95
CA GLY A 244 23.39 14.81 8.35
C GLY A 244 24.77 15.24 8.79
N ALA A 245 25.52 14.25 9.26
CA ALA A 245 26.91 14.40 9.66
C ALA A 245 27.70 13.17 9.22
N ALA A 246 28.95 13.40 8.86
CA ALA A 246 29.87 12.33 8.49
C ALA A 246 31.20 12.50 9.21
N TYR A 247 31.78 11.36 9.59
CA TYR A 247 33.13 11.27 10.11
C TYR A 247 33.93 10.34 9.22
N GLN A 248 35.15 10.74 8.87
CA GLN A 248 36.00 9.93 8.01
C GLN A 248 37.47 10.02 8.40
N ILE A 249 38.15 8.91 8.19
CA ILE A 249 39.62 8.83 8.27
C ILE A 249 40.04 8.20 6.92
N PRO A 250 40.41 9.04 5.93
CA PRO A 250 40.70 8.54 4.57
C PRO A 250 41.85 7.55 4.52
N GLU A 251 42.83 7.66 5.41
CA GLU A 251 44.00 6.80 5.48
C GLU A 251 43.68 5.32 5.69
N ILE A 252 42.59 5.03 6.38
CA ILE A 252 42.13 3.66 6.64
C ILE A 252 40.80 3.36 5.96
N ALA A 253 40.38 4.20 5.02
CA ALA A 253 39.11 4.12 4.32
C ALA A 253 37.90 4.06 5.28
N LEU A 254 38.01 4.62 6.47
CA LEU A 254 36.92 4.73 7.44
C LEU A 254 35.98 5.87 7.05
N LYS A 255 34.71 5.56 6.98
CA LYS A 255 33.66 6.54 6.76
C LYS A 255 32.39 6.10 7.52
N ALA A 256 31.82 7.03 8.28
CA ALA A 256 30.55 6.83 8.95
C ALA A 256 29.69 8.06 8.70
N SER A 257 28.46 7.88 8.23
CA SER A 257 27.53 9.00 8.03
C SER A 257 26.14 8.67 8.52
N LEU A 258 25.47 9.67 9.08
CA LEU A 258 24.10 9.58 9.54
C LEU A 258 23.33 10.72 8.84
N THR A 259 22.25 10.34 8.12
CA THR A 259 21.43 11.29 7.37
C THR A 259 19.98 11.12 7.74
N TYR A 260 19.34 12.22 8.11
CA TYR A 260 17.90 12.30 8.34
C TYR A 260 17.24 13.01 7.15
N ARG A 261 16.10 12.46 6.70
CA ARG A 261 15.23 13.10 5.72
C ARG A 261 13.86 13.34 6.35
N SER A 262 13.34 14.55 6.19
CA SER A 262 12.06 14.95 6.75
C SER A 262 10.88 14.31 6.03
N GLU A 263 9.74 14.29 6.72
CA GLU A 263 8.43 14.11 6.06
C GLU A 263 8.21 15.21 5.02
N ILE A 264 7.47 14.88 3.97
CA ILE A 264 7.07 15.82 2.95
C ILE A 264 5.55 15.73 2.75
N ASP A 265 4.87 16.86 2.90
CA ASP A 265 3.43 16.96 2.73
C ASP A 265 3.08 17.31 1.28
N HIS A 266 2.07 16.62 0.76
CA HIS A 266 1.46 16.91 -0.52
C HIS A 266 -0.04 17.12 -0.31
N LYS A 267 -0.56 18.26 -0.74
CA LYS A 267 -1.99 18.55 -0.76
C LYS A 267 -2.49 18.47 -2.19
N ILE A 268 -3.37 17.49 -2.45
CA ILE A 268 -3.70 17.07 -3.80
C ILE A 268 -5.20 17.01 -3.98
N ASN A 269 -5.69 17.51 -5.12
CA ASN A 269 -7.00 17.16 -5.62
C ASN A 269 -6.88 15.84 -6.37
N ILE A 270 -7.24 14.75 -5.71
CA ILE A 270 -7.27 13.43 -6.34
C ILE A 270 -8.56 13.35 -7.15
N LYS A 271 -8.43 13.04 -8.44
CA LYS A 271 -9.60 12.75 -9.27
C LYS A 271 -10.05 11.32 -8.95
N GLU A 272 -11.25 11.22 -8.38
CA GLU A 272 -11.81 9.95 -7.94
C GLU A 272 -13.09 9.66 -8.70
N ASP A 273 -13.21 8.42 -9.19
CA ASP A 273 -14.42 7.86 -9.78
C ASP A 273 -14.84 6.64 -8.98
N LEU A 274 -16.09 6.65 -8.53
CA LEU A 274 -16.71 5.53 -7.80
C LEU A 274 -17.90 5.03 -8.62
N SER A 275 -17.80 3.83 -9.17
CA SER A 275 -18.89 3.23 -9.96
C SER A 275 -20.18 3.11 -9.17
N LEU A 276 -20.09 2.88 -7.86
CA LEU A 276 -21.24 2.80 -6.95
C LEU A 276 -22.12 4.06 -7.02
N LEU A 277 -21.53 5.24 -7.17
CA LEU A 277 -22.26 6.50 -7.22
C LEU A 277 -23.14 6.65 -8.47
N GLY A 278 -22.86 5.90 -9.52
CA GLY A 278 -23.69 5.82 -10.72
C GLY A 278 -24.90 4.89 -10.61
N PHE A 279 -25.03 4.15 -9.51
CA PHE A 279 -26.13 3.23 -9.32
C PHE A 279 -27.44 4.00 -8.99
N PRO A 280 -28.49 3.88 -9.83
CA PRO A 280 -29.70 4.69 -9.67
C PRO A 280 -30.46 4.46 -8.35
N GLY A 281 -30.33 3.26 -7.77
CA GLY A 281 -30.97 2.88 -6.51
C GLY A 281 -30.13 3.11 -5.27
N LEU A 282 -28.99 3.80 -5.36
CA LEU A 282 -28.04 3.93 -4.26
C LEU A 282 -28.65 4.51 -2.99
N THR A 283 -29.38 5.61 -3.09
CA THR A 283 -30.00 6.27 -1.93
C THR A 283 -30.98 5.33 -1.23
N SER A 284 -31.80 4.61 -1.98
CA SER A 284 -32.77 3.64 -1.42
C SER A 284 -32.06 2.49 -0.69
N VAL A 285 -30.99 1.94 -1.28
CA VAL A 285 -30.21 0.87 -0.66
C VAL A 285 -29.58 1.33 0.64
N LEU A 286 -28.89 2.46 0.62
CA LEU A 286 -28.18 2.97 1.80
C LEU A 286 -29.14 3.38 2.91
N THR A 287 -30.26 4.01 2.57
CA THR A 287 -31.32 4.33 3.54
C THR A 287 -31.90 3.07 4.15
N GLY A 288 -32.15 2.03 3.33
CA GLY A 288 -32.60 0.72 3.80
C GLY A 288 -31.62 0.04 4.75
N LEU A 289 -30.33 0.33 4.61
CA LEU A 289 -29.27 -0.20 5.48
C LEU A 289 -28.98 0.67 6.70
N GLY A 290 -29.77 1.73 6.93
CA GLY A 290 -29.64 2.60 8.09
C GLY A 290 -28.68 3.78 7.89
N VAL A 291 -28.28 4.07 6.66
CA VAL A 291 -27.44 5.25 6.34
C VAL A 291 -28.34 6.49 6.23
N ASP A 292 -27.89 7.57 6.83
CA ASP A 292 -28.51 8.89 6.63
C ASP A 292 -28.17 9.41 5.23
N ALA A 293 -29.20 9.57 4.38
CA ALA A 293 -29.04 10.03 3.01
C ALA A 293 -28.37 11.41 2.89
N SER A 294 -28.49 12.26 3.91
CA SER A 294 -27.84 13.59 3.93
C SER A 294 -26.31 13.50 3.89
N LYS A 295 -25.72 12.40 4.38
CA LYS A 295 -24.27 12.18 4.36
C LYS A 295 -23.72 11.94 2.96
N LEU A 296 -24.55 11.54 2.01
CA LEU A 296 -24.15 11.31 0.61
C LEU A 296 -23.73 12.60 -0.11
N ALA A 297 -24.16 13.76 0.39
CA ALA A 297 -23.78 15.05 -0.16
C ALA A 297 -22.25 15.28 -0.12
N ALA A 298 -21.56 14.73 0.87
CA ALA A 298 -20.11 14.81 0.98
C ALA A 298 -19.37 14.16 -0.21
N LEU A 299 -19.97 13.18 -0.87
CA LEU A 299 -19.40 12.48 -2.03
C LEU A 299 -19.46 13.30 -3.32
N SER A 300 -20.21 14.38 -3.33
CA SER A 300 -20.34 15.30 -4.48
C SER A 300 -19.41 16.51 -4.38
N VAL A 301 -18.67 16.65 -3.28
CA VAL A 301 -17.78 17.77 -3.01
C VAL A 301 -16.34 17.34 -3.31
N ASP A 302 -15.58 18.23 -3.97
CA ASP A 302 -14.15 18.03 -4.18
C ASP A 302 -13.36 18.72 -3.06
N LYS A 303 -12.57 17.96 -2.32
CA LYS A 303 -11.65 18.49 -1.31
C LYS A 303 -10.27 17.89 -1.51
N LYS A 304 -9.27 18.67 -1.11
CA LYS A 304 -7.87 18.21 -1.17
C LYS A 304 -7.61 17.11 -0.16
N THR A 305 -6.84 16.13 -0.59
CA THR A 305 -6.29 15.06 0.25
C THR A 305 -4.85 15.41 0.59
N LYS A 306 -4.49 15.25 1.86
CA LYS A 306 -3.10 15.38 2.31
C LYS A 306 -2.45 14.00 2.32
N ILE A 307 -1.34 13.87 1.60
CA ILE A 307 -0.47 12.69 1.63
C ILE A 307 0.88 13.14 2.15
N THR A 308 1.39 12.46 3.18
CA THR A 308 2.69 12.76 3.78
C THR A 308 3.63 11.60 3.53
N THR A 309 4.69 11.84 2.75
CA THR A 309 5.73 10.82 2.57
C THR A 309 6.58 10.70 3.82
N PRO A 310 7.04 9.48 4.18
CA PRO A 310 7.61 9.24 5.49
C PRO A 310 9.01 9.83 5.66
N GLN A 311 9.35 10.17 6.90
CA GLN A 311 10.70 10.48 7.33
C GLN A 311 11.56 9.22 7.33
N SER A 312 12.87 9.41 7.21
CA SER A 312 13.82 8.31 7.19
C SER A 312 15.16 8.69 7.81
N VAL A 313 15.88 7.68 8.27
CA VAL A 313 17.26 7.80 8.76
C VAL A 313 18.12 6.75 8.06
N ASN A 314 19.26 7.18 7.52
CA ASN A 314 20.26 6.32 6.94
C ASN A 314 21.56 6.40 7.75
N LEU A 315 22.09 5.24 8.10
CA LEU A 315 23.44 5.08 8.65
C LEU A 315 24.29 4.32 7.65
N ASP A 316 25.36 4.96 7.16
CA ASP A 316 26.33 4.35 6.25
C ASP A 316 27.67 4.20 6.95
N LEU A 317 28.21 2.99 6.93
CA LEU A 317 29.48 2.64 7.54
C LEU A 317 30.39 1.98 6.52
N GLN A 318 31.66 2.34 6.55
CA GLN A 318 32.70 1.73 5.75
C GLN A 318 34.01 1.73 6.52
N THR A 319 34.80 0.68 6.39
CA THR A 319 36.17 0.66 6.89
C THR A 319 37.07 -0.25 6.05
N GLY A 320 38.33 0.11 5.94
CA GLY A 320 39.35 -0.80 5.41
C GLY A 320 39.59 -1.93 6.40
N ILE A 321 39.64 -3.16 5.91
CA ILE A 321 39.87 -4.37 6.73
C ILE A 321 41.20 -5.05 6.38
N MET A 322 41.69 -4.83 5.19
CA MET A 322 43.00 -5.26 4.72
C MET A 322 43.37 -4.46 3.46
N ALA A 323 44.55 -4.69 2.93
CA ALA A 323 44.99 -4.01 1.71
C ALA A 323 43.99 -4.20 0.57
N ASN A 324 43.62 -3.11 -0.10
CA ASN A 324 42.69 -3.09 -1.23
C ASN A 324 41.28 -3.66 -0.92
N THR A 325 40.91 -3.76 0.36
CA THR A 325 39.65 -4.39 0.77
C THR A 325 38.95 -3.51 1.80
N VAL A 326 37.67 -3.27 1.59
CA VAL A 326 36.80 -2.52 2.51
C VAL A 326 35.58 -3.36 2.88
N ALA A 327 35.15 -3.24 4.13
CA ALA A 327 33.84 -3.69 4.55
C ALA A 327 32.89 -2.50 4.61
N PHE A 328 31.65 -2.70 4.22
CA PHE A 328 30.62 -1.65 4.27
C PHE A 328 29.31 -2.19 4.83
N ALA A 329 28.54 -1.31 5.45
CA ALA A 329 27.21 -1.59 5.92
C ALA A 329 26.33 -0.35 5.78
N ASN A 330 25.04 -0.59 5.52
CA ASN A 330 24.02 0.45 5.52
C ASN A 330 22.85 -0.03 6.37
N VAL A 331 22.36 0.85 7.23
CA VAL A 331 21.14 0.62 8.01
C VAL A 331 20.18 1.75 7.69
N ARG A 332 18.97 1.42 7.31
CA ARG A 332 17.94 2.39 6.98
C ARG A 332 16.68 2.13 7.79
N TRP A 333 16.11 3.19 8.34
CA TRP A 333 14.80 3.21 8.98
C TRP A 333 13.88 4.15 8.20
N VAL A 334 12.65 3.71 7.94
CA VAL A 334 11.60 4.50 7.30
C VAL A 334 10.33 4.40 8.13
N ASN A 335 9.75 5.54 8.47
CA ASN A 335 8.58 5.64 9.34
C ASN A 335 7.28 5.35 8.59
N TRP A 336 7.13 4.14 8.06
CA TRP A 336 5.93 3.73 7.33
C TRP A 336 4.69 3.60 8.21
N LYS A 337 4.87 3.36 9.51
CA LYS A 337 3.77 3.20 10.47
C LYS A 337 2.83 4.41 10.51
N ASP A 338 3.36 5.60 10.30
CA ASP A 338 2.59 6.84 10.32
C ASP A 338 2.08 7.25 8.93
N PHE A 339 2.35 6.43 7.90
CA PHE A 339 1.92 6.69 6.54
C PHE A 339 0.55 6.08 6.27
N SER A 340 -0.33 6.86 5.66
CA SER A 340 -1.60 6.37 5.13
C SER A 340 -2.04 7.23 3.95
N ILE A 341 -2.85 6.65 3.08
CA ILE A 341 -3.54 7.36 2.00
C ILE A 341 -5.03 7.15 2.17
N GLN A 342 -5.75 8.25 2.40
CA GLN A 342 -7.20 8.26 2.42
C GLN A 342 -7.71 9.34 1.46
N PRO A 343 -7.90 9.00 0.16
CA PRO A 343 -8.50 9.92 -0.79
C PRO A 343 -9.85 10.40 -0.27
N TYR A 344 -10.21 11.66 -0.53
CA TYR A 344 -11.34 12.30 0.13
C TYR A 344 -12.65 11.53 -0.06
N LYS A 345 -13.04 11.21 -1.30
CA LYS A 345 -14.30 10.50 -1.56
C LYS A 345 -14.25 9.04 -1.06
N PHE A 346 -13.11 8.36 -1.25
CA PHE A 346 -12.89 7.03 -0.68
C PHE A 346 -13.12 7.05 0.84
N GLY A 347 -12.50 7.99 1.53
CA GLY A 347 -12.60 8.14 2.97
C GLY A 347 -14.01 8.48 3.44
N GLU A 348 -14.70 9.41 2.77
CA GLU A 348 -16.06 9.78 3.11
C GLU A 348 -17.03 8.61 2.96
N LEU A 349 -16.92 7.82 1.88
CA LEU A 349 -17.71 6.60 1.72
C LEU A 349 -17.39 5.59 2.81
N SER A 350 -16.11 5.42 3.17
CA SER A 350 -15.70 4.51 4.23
C SER A 350 -16.28 4.87 5.60
N LYS A 351 -16.39 6.16 5.89
CA LYS A 351 -17.04 6.68 7.12
C LYS A 351 -18.54 6.43 7.12
N ILE A 352 -19.18 6.59 5.98
CA ILE A 352 -20.60 6.30 5.81
C ILE A 352 -20.86 4.81 6.06
N LEU A 353 -20.12 3.93 5.41
CA LEU A 353 -20.27 2.47 5.54
C LEU A 353 -19.92 2.00 6.96
N GLY A 354 -18.80 2.43 7.49
CA GLY A 354 -18.33 2.03 8.82
C GLY A 354 -19.21 2.60 9.93
N GLY A 355 -19.64 3.85 9.80
CA GLY A 355 -20.54 4.50 10.76
C GLY A 355 -21.91 3.87 10.84
N ALA A 356 -22.41 3.30 9.74
CA ALA A 356 -23.65 2.52 9.70
C ALA A 356 -23.48 1.07 10.16
N GLY A 357 -22.26 0.67 10.51
CA GLY A 357 -21.93 -0.71 10.92
C GLY A 357 -21.91 -1.72 9.78
N LEU A 358 -21.83 -1.25 8.53
CA LEU A 358 -21.75 -2.10 7.34
C LEU A 358 -20.36 -2.68 7.13
N VAL A 359 -19.34 -2.03 7.72
CA VAL A 359 -17.96 -2.54 7.80
C VAL A 359 -17.62 -2.66 9.28
N ALA A 360 -17.41 -3.87 9.75
CA ALA A 360 -17.19 -4.18 11.16
C ALA A 360 -15.88 -3.52 11.66
N GLY A 361 -15.94 -2.93 12.86
CA GLY A 361 -14.79 -2.36 13.54
C GLY A 361 -14.22 -1.08 12.92
N LYS A 362 -14.96 -0.42 12.01
CA LYS A 362 -14.52 0.77 11.29
C LYS A 362 -15.52 1.95 11.42
N PRO A 363 -15.91 2.32 12.63
CA PRO A 363 -16.94 3.37 12.82
C PRO A 363 -16.50 4.75 12.28
N ASN A 364 -15.19 4.99 12.16
CA ASN A 364 -14.63 6.24 11.67
C ASN A 364 -14.02 6.11 10.25
N GLY A 365 -14.35 5.03 9.53
CA GLY A 365 -13.85 4.77 8.19
C GLY A 365 -12.52 4.03 8.16
N PHE A 366 -11.93 3.95 6.98
CA PHE A 366 -10.66 3.27 6.75
C PHE A 366 -9.90 3.90 5.59
N ASN A 367 -8.62 3.58 5.49
CA ASN A 367 -7.72 4.10 4.46
C ASN A 367 -7.69 3.21 3.24
N LEU A 368 -7.30 3.78 2.09
CA LEU A 368 -6.97 3.01 0.90
C LEU A 368 -5.69 2.20 1.11
N VAL A 369 -4.69 2.83 1.71
CA VAL A 369 -3.39 2.22 2.03
C VAL A 369 -2.95 2.66 3.42
N GLU A 370 -2.47 1.72 4.21
CA GLU A 370 -1.76 1.99 5.46
C GLU A 370 -0.78 0.85 5.76
N TYR A 371 0.18 1.13 6.63
CA TYR A 371 1.17 0.16 7.09
C TYR A 371 1.12 0.05 8.60
N SER A 372 1.41 -1.14 9.13
CA SER A 372 1.33 -1.41 10.57
C SER A 372 2.64 -1.17 11.31
N ASP A 373 3.77 -1.22 10.62
CA ASP A 373 5.10 -1.14 11.20
C ASP A 373 6.02 -0.21 10.42
N ASP A 374 7.04 0.31 11.10
CA ASP A 374 8.17 0.96 10.46
C ASP A 374 9.04 -0.07 9.73
N GLN A 375 9.68 0.36 8.66
CA GLN A 375 10.56 -0.49 7.86
C GLN A 375 12.01 -0.30 8.27
N TRP A 376 12.70 -1.42 8.48
CA TRP A 376 14.14 -1.46 8.70
C TRP A 376 14.80 -2.26 7.59
N SER A 377 15.92 -1.78 7.09
CA SER A 377 16.74 -2.53 6.17
C SER A 377 18.21 -2.44 6.54
N VAL A 378 18.92 -3.52 6.30
CA VAL A 378 20.35 -3.65 6.55
C VAL A 378 20.99 -4.26 5.30
N ASN A 379 22.04 -3.65 4.81
CA ASN A 379 22.87 -4.19 3.74
C ASN A 379 24.31 -4.15 4.18
N ALA A 380 25.05 -5.24 3.99
CA ALA A 380 26.44 -5.34 4.37
C ALA A 380 27.23 -6.10 3.31
N GLY A 381 28.47 -5.74 3.14
CA GLY A 381 29.29 -6.40 2.13
C GLY A 381 30.77 -6.08 2.24
N VAL A 382 31.50 -6.62 1.27
CA VAL A 382 32.93 -6.46 1.12
C VAL A 382 33.23 -6.07 -0.32
N GLY A 383 34.06 -5.05 -0.49
CA GLY A 383 34.59 -4.63 -1.77
C GLY A 383 36.10 -4.82 -1.82
N ARG A 384 36.59 -5.20 -2.98
CA ARG A 384 38.03 -5.42 -3.20
C ARG A 384 38.49 -4.83 -4.52
N LYS A 385 39.55 -4.07 -4.46
CA LYS A 385 40.29 -3.63 -5.64
C LYS A 385 41.17 -4.77 -6.13
N LEU A 386 40.86 -5.29 -7.33
CA LEU A 386 41.56 -6.43 -7.91
C LEU A 386 42.88 -6.02 -8.59
N ASN A 387 42.86 -4.85 -9.22
CA ASN A 387 44.02 -4.18 -9.82
C ASN A 387 43.70 -2.68 -9.98
N GLU A 388 44.53 -1.93 -10.69
CA GLU A 388 44.33 -0.48 -10.85
C GLU A 388 43.03 -0.09 -11.57
N LYS A 389 42.47 -1.00 -12.38
CA LYS A 389 41.29 -0.72 -13.22
C LYS A 389 40.05 -1.47 -12.78
N TRP A 390 40.18 -2.59 -12.07
CA TRP A 390 39.05 -3.46 -11.73
C TRP A 390 38.87 -3.60 -10.23
N ALA A 391 37.64 -3.53 -9.82
CA ALA A 391 37.18 -3.81 -8.46
C ALA A 391 35.90 -4.63 -8.49
N GLY A 392 35.64 -5.35 -7.42
CA GLY A 392 34.44 -6.14 -7.28
C GLY A 392 33.91 -6.06 -5.85
N ASN A 393 32.63 -6.38 -5.68
CA ASN A 393 32.03 -6.49 -4.36
C ASN A 393 30.98 -7.58 -4.29
N VAL A 394 30.76 -8.04 -3.08
CA VAL A 394 29.67 -8.95 -2.73
C VAL A 394 28.94 -8.38 -1.53
N SER A 395 27.63 -8.58 -1.48
CA SER A 395 26.81 -8.05 -0.39
C SER A 395 25.66 -9.00 -0.05
N VAL A 396 25.17 -8.85 1.17
CA VAL A 396 23.94 -9.46 1.65
C VAL A 396 23.06 -8.36 2.24
N GLY A 397 21.76 -8.53 2.15
CA GLY A 397 20.82 -7.56 2.66
C GLY A 397 19.59 -8.21 3.27
N TRP A 398 18.95 -7.46 4.13
CA TRP A 398 17.72 -7.83 4.80
C TRP A 398 16.81 -6.61 4.93
N ASP A 399 15.52 -6.83 4.81
CA ASP A 399 14.48 -5.83 4.97
C ASP A 399 13.34 -6.43 5.79
N SER A 400 12.86 -5.70 6.78
CA SER A 400 11.80 -6.17 7.68
C SER A 400 10.41 -6.15 7.03
N GLY A 401 10.23 -5.39 5.94
CA GLY A 401 8.90 -4.99 5.50
C GLY A 401 8.26 -3.99 6.46
N ALA A 402 7.05 -3.58 6.16
CA ALA A 402 6.30 -2.58 6.93
C ALA A 402 5.08 -3.16 7.65
N GLY A 403 5.12 -4.44 7.99
CA GLY A 403 4.08 -5.15 8.73
C GLY A 403 3.32 -6.17 7.89
N ASN A 404 2.87 -7.24 8.54
CA ASN A 404 2.07 -8.31 7.93
C ASN A 404 0.84 -8.57 8.82
N PRO A 405 -0.41 -8.54 8.30
CA PRO A 405 -0.78 -8.47 6.88
C PRO A 405 -0.40 -7.16 6.18
N VAL A 406 -0.13 -7.26 4.89
CA VAL A 406 0.27 -6.15 4.02
C VAL A 406 -0.91 -5.66 3.18
N THR A 407 -0.76 -4.48 2.57
CA THR A 407 -1.77 -4.00 1.61
C THR A 407 -1.80 -4.86 0.35
N THR A 408 -2.99 -5.08 -0.22
CA THR A 408 -3.15 -5.74 -1.52
C THR A 408 -2.50 -4.98 -2.68
N LEU A 409 -2.23 -3.70 -2.49
CA LEU A 409 -1.59 -2.84 -3.50
C LEU A 409 -0.06 -2.94 -3.50
N GLY A 410 0.52 -3.64 -2.53
CA GLY A 410 1.95 -3.95 -2.47
C GLY A 410 2.17 -5.19 -1.60
N PRO A 411 1.82 -6.40 -2.09
CA PRO A 411 1.72 -7.58 -1.24
C PRO A 411 3.08 -8.27 -1.02
N THR A 412 4.04 -7.54 -0.48
CA THR A 412 5.35 -8.08 -0.11
C THR A 412 5.71 -7.68 1.31
N GLU A 413 6.43 -8.55 2.02
CA GLU A 413 6.86 -8.34 3.40
C GLU A 413 8.37 -8.47 3.51
N GLY A 414 9.07 -7.40 3.16
CA GLY A 414 10.52 -7.39 3.23
C GLY A 414 11.21 -8.40 2.31
N TYR A 415 12.49 -8.63 2.57
CA TYR A 415 13.29 -9.55 1.75
C TYR A 415 14.62 -9.90 2.42
N TRP A 416 15.26 -10.97 1.89
CA TRP A 416 16.69 -11.21 1.97
C TRP A 416 17.26 -11.06 0.57
N ASN A 417 18.50 -10.56 0.43
CA ASN A 417 19.14 -10.50 -0.87
C ASN A 417 20.63 -10.83 -0.81
N VAL A 418 21.15 -11.21 -1.97
CA VAL A 418 22.59 -11.30 -2.25
C VAL A 418 22.89 -10.45 -3.47
N GLY A 419 24.04 -9.78 -3.48
CA GLY A 419 24.44 -8.91 -4.57
C GLY A 419 25.87 -9.13 -4.99
N PHE A 420 26.15 -8.88 -6.27
CA PHE A 420 27.46 -8.87 -6.89
C PHE A 420 27.61 -7.61 -7.71
N GLY A 421 28.77 -6.96 -7.59
CA GLY A 421 29.07 -5.79 -8.37
C GLY A 421 30.48 -5.85 -8.92
N VAL A 422 30.68 -5.20 -10.07
CA VAL A 422 31.97 -5.05 -10.74
C VAL A 422 32.12 -3.58 -11.14
N GLN A 423 33.28 -3.03 -10.94
CA GLN A 423 33.62 -1.69 -11.36
C GLN A 423 34.86 -1.69 -12.25
N TYR A 424 34.76 -0.99 -13.36
CA TYR A 424 35.87 -0.75 -14.30
C TYR A 424 36.20 0.73 -14.32
N SER A 425 37.46 1.06 -14.06
CA SER A 425 37.98 2.42 -14.06
C SER A 425 38.98 2.58 -15.20
N PRO A 426 38.55 3.07 -16.39
CA PRO A 426 39.45 3.28 -17.52
C PRO A 426 40.59 4.27 -17.18
N THR A 427 40.29 5.26 -16.34
CA THR A 427 41.24 6.22 -15.78
C THR A 427 40.98 6.33 -14.26
N PRO A 428 41.92 6.92 -13.48
CA PRO A 428 41.68 7.17 -12.06
C PRO A 428 40.50 8.11 -11.79
N ALA A 429 40.12 8.92 -12.77
CA ALA A 429 39.02 9.88 -12.64
C ALA A 429 37.64 9.35 -13.05
N THR A 430 37.60 8.23 -13.77
CA THR A 430 36.35 7.71 -14.34
C THR A 430 36.10 6.26 -13.90
N PHE A 431 34.83 5.91 -13.81
CA PHE A 431 34.44 4.51 -13.60
C PHE A 431 33.08 4.19 -14.23
N ILE A 432 32.90 2.94 -14.57
CA ILE A 432 31.61 2.33 -14.91
C ILE A 432 31.43 1.13 -13.99
N SER A 433 30.31 1.06 -13.29
CA SER A 433 30.01 -0.09 -12.45
C SER A 433 28.70 -0.73 -12.85
N GLY A 434 28.65 -2.04 -12.72
CA GLY A 434 27.47 -2.84 -12.94
C GLY A 434 27.26 -3.81 -11.77
N GLY A 435 26.01 -4.07 -11.45
CA GLY A 435 25.68 -4.98 -10.37
C GLY A 435 24.38 -5.71 -10.61
N VAL A 436 24.25 -6.84 -9.94
CA VAL A 436 23.04 -7.65 -9.91
C VAL A 436 22.74 -8.06 -8.49
N LYS A 437 21.46 -8.04 -8.13
CA LYS A 437 20.97 -8.54 -6.84
C LYS A 437 19.82 -9.50 -7.06
N TYR A 438 19.82 -10.58 -6.29
CA TYR A 438 18.71 -11.50 -6.21
C TYR A 438 18.04 -11.38 -4.85
N PHE A 439 16.69 -11.24 -4.86
CA PHE A 439 15.88 -11.05 -3.68
C PHE A 439 14.98 -12.26 -3.45
N TRP A 440 14.95 -12.75 -2.21
CA TRP A 440 13.90 -13.62 -1.71
C TRP A 440 12.89 -12.76 -0.97
N LEU A 441 11.73 -12.57 -1.56
CA LEU A 441 10.69 -11.73 -0.96
C LEU A 441 10.01 -12.47 0.18
N GLY A 442 9.71 -11.76 1.26
CA GLY A 442 9.04 -12.32 2.42
C GLY A 442 7.61 -12.76 2.10
N ASP A 443 7.17 -13.84 2.76
CA ASP A 443 5.80 -14.30 2.65
C ASP A 443 4.84 -13.25 3.22
N ALA A 444 3.73 -13.02 2.54
CA ALA A 444 2.80 -11.97 2.90
C ALA A 444 1.36 -12.46 2.83
N LYS A 445 0.57 -12.06 3.82
CA LYS A 445 -0.88 -12.10 3.79
C LYS A 445 -1.38 -10.73 3.39
N ALA A 446 -2.18 -10.64 2.33
CA ALA A 446 -2.63 -9.39 1.79
C ALA A 446 -4.05 -9.06 2.23
N GLN A 447 -4.26 -7.85 2.71
CA GLN A 447 -5.54 -7.35 3.18
C GLN A 447 -5.95 -6.07 2.44
N THR A 448 -7.26 -5.85 2.37
CA THR A 448 -7.82 -4.60 1.84
C THR A 448 -7.77 -3.50 2.91
N GLY A 449 -8.01 -2.25 2.50
CA GLY A 449 -8.07 -1.13 3.44
C GLY A 449 -9.13 -1.32 4.53
N ALA A 450 -10.26 -1.92 4.20
CA ALA A 450 -11.31 -2.24 5.17
C ALA A 450 -10.90 -3.27 6.23
N GLN A 451 -9.92 -4.11 5.93
CA GLN A 451 -9.40 -5.15 6.83
C GLN A 451 -8.19 -4.69 7.65
N ALA A 452 -7.58 -3.56 7.29
CA ALA A 452 -6.39 -3.05 7.96
C ALA A 452 -6.61 -2.86 9.46
N GLY A 453 -5.61 -3.21 10.27
CA GLY A 453 -5.71 -3.21 11.72
C GLY A 453 -6.36 -4.48 12.30
N THR A 454 -6.81 -5.41 11.45
CA THR A 454 -7.29 -6.75 11.84
C THR A 454 -6.37 -7.83 11.31
N ASN A 455 -6.63 -9.08 11.67
CA ASN A 455 -5.92 -10.25 11.13
C ASN A 455 -6.59 -10.84 9.88
N GLU A 456 -7.64 -10.21 9.39
CA GLU A 456 -8.33 -10.65 8.17
C GLU A 456 -7.51 -10.34 6.93
N TYR A 457 -7.57 -11.20 5.93
CA TYR A 457 -6.86 -11.06 4.67
C TYR A 457 -7.62 -11.77 3.53
N VAL A 458 -7.26 -11.49 2.29
CA VAL A 458 -7.93 -12.01 1.10
C VAL A 458 -7.00 -12.80 0.17
N ALA A 459 -5.71 -12.74 0.38
CA ALA A 459 -4.74 -13.48 -0.44
C ALA A 459 -3.47 -13.78 0.35
N SER A 460 -2.73 -14.78 -0.13
CA SER A 460 -1.44 -15.20 0.41
C SER A 460 -0.41 -15.23 -0.73
N PHE A 461 0.75 -14.63 -0.49
CA PHE A 461 1.86 -14.53 -1.44
C PHE A 461 3.09 -15.14 -0.80
N GLU A 462 3.57 -16.25 -1.36
CA GLU A 462 4.67 -17.05 -0.81
C GLU A 462 5.68 -17.39 -1.90
N ASP A 463 6.93 -17.61 -1.51
CA ASP A 463 8.02 -18.07 -2.38
C ASP A 463 8.28 -17.16 -3.59
N ASN A 464 8.17 -15.86 -3.38
CA ASN A 464 8.38 -14.86 -4.41
C ASN A 464 9.82 -14.35 -4.43
N ASN A 465 10.20 -13.77 -5.55
CA ASN A 465 11.56 -13.30 -5.76
C ASN A 465 11.58 -12.04 -6.63
N ALA A 466 12.75 -11.42 -6.68
CA ALA A 466 13.03 -10.31 -7.59
C ALA A 466 14.49 -10.34 -8.01
N ILE A 467 14.77 -9.81 -9.20
CA ILE A 467 16.11 -9.55 -9.68
C ILE A 467 16.24 -8.06 -9.92
N ALA A 468 17.33 -7.46 -9.45
CA ALA A 468 17.67 -6.09 -9.76
C ALA A 468 19.02 -6.01 -10.44
N TYR A 469 19.14 -5.14 -11.45
CA TYR A 469 20.41 -4.81 -12.07
C TYR A 469 20.56 -3.31 -12.17
N GLY A 470 21.80 -2.88 -12.06
CA GLY A 470 22.13 -1.48 -12.14
C GLY A 470 23.40 -1.22 -12.90
N LEU A 471 23.42 -0.06 -13.54
CA LEU A 471 24.62 0.53 -14.13
C LEU A 471 24.81 1.91 -13.54
N LYS A 472 26.04 2.24 -13.24
CA LYS A 472 26.42 3.56 -12.76
C LYS A 472 27.73 3.99 -13.40
N MET A 473 27.83 5.26 -13.75
CA MET A 473 29.07 5.87 -14.19
C MET A 473 29.40 7.06 -13.32
N GLY A 474 30.66 7.31 -13.12
CA GLY A 474 31.14 8.40 -12.31
C GLY A 474 32.37 9.08 -12.90
N TYR A 475 32.53 10.34 -12.50
CA TYR A 475 33.65 11.18 -12.96
C TYR A 475 34.07 12.10 -11.82
N ARG A 476 35.38 12.13 -11.58
CA ARG A 476 36.05 13.06 -10.65
C ARG A 476 36.82 14.09 -11.44
N PHE A 477 36.63 15.37 -11.11
CA PHE A 477 37.21 16.44 -11.87
C PHE A 477 37.68 17.62 -11.01
#